data_2cab34236d523c4d77f5bd0197194ba5
#
_entry.id   2cab34236d523c4d77f5bd0197194ba5
#
_cell.length_a   1.000
_cell.length_b   1.000
_cell.length_c   1.000
_cell.angle_alpha   90.00
_cell.angle_beta   90.00
_cell.angle_gamma   90.00
#
_symmetry.space_group_name_H-M   'P 1'
#
loop_
_entity.id
_entity.type
_entity.pdbx_description
1 polymer ?
#
loop_
_entity_poly.entity_id
_entity_poly.type
_entity_poly.pdbx_seq_one_letter_code
_entity_poly.pdbx_strand_id
1 'polypeptide(L)'
;WFQIRIGDRLAWVSSLDAQEDHGIPVLTYHHILRDEENTRFRHTSTTTSVRAFTNQMTWLRDQGYTTLTLYQLEGYVRNKINLPARAVAITFDDGLKSVNRYAYPVLKQYGFHATAFIISSRIKRHPQKWDPKSLQFMSISELRQIQDVFDIQSHTHFLHRVDAGRRPILFSRNYHNILFDFARSRRALSQFNPHVLYLSYPFGGYNATAVQAANDAGFHMAVTTVRGKVKPGDNPFLLKRLYILRTDSLETMSRLISNQPQG
;
A
#
# COMPACT_ATOMS: atom_id res chain seq x y z
N TRP A 1 -27.56 14.65 15.68
CA TRP A 1 -27.75 13.23 15.96
C TRP A 1 -27.65 12.44 14.67
N PHE A 2 -26.94 11.31 14.70
CA PHE A 2 -26.92 10.36 13.59
C PHE A 2 -27.78 9.15 13.94
N GLN A 3 -28.58 8.68 12.98
CA GLN A 3 -29.25 7.40 13.09
C GLN A 3 -28.27 6.30 12.72
N ILE A 4 -28.10 5.35 13.61
CA ILE A 4 -27.20 4.19 13.42
C ILE A 4 -27.97 2.88 13.59
N ARG A 5 -27.43 1.81 13.04
CA ARG A 5 -27.97 0.46 13.24
C ARG A 5 -27.00 -0.34 14.13
N ILE A 6 -27.54 -0.93 15.19
CA ILE A 6 -26.83 -1.83 16.09
C ILE A 6 -27.52 -3.20 16.01
N GLY A 7 -26.95 -4.11 15.24
CA GLY A 7 -27.64 -5.36 14.87
C GLY A 7 -28.91 -5.05 14.09
N ASP A 8 -30.05 -5.53 14.56
CA ASP A 8 -31.36 -5.29 13.93
C ASP A 8 -32.13 -4.08 14.51
N ARG A 9 -31.51 -3.35 15.45
CA ARG A 9 -32.13 -2.18 16.08
C ARG A 9 -31.60 -0.88 15.52
N LEU A 10 -32.50 0.09 15.36
CA LEU A 10 -32.14 1.48 15.09
C LEU A 10 -31.87 2.20 16.41
N ALA A 11 -30.80 2.96 16.45
CA ALA A 11 -30.40 3.79 17.59
C ALA A 11 -30.00 5.18 17.11
N TRP A 12 -29.84 6.12 18.02
CA TRP A 12 -29.35 7.46 17.73
C TRP A 12 -28.10 7.73 18.54
N VAL A 13 -27.10 8.34 17.90
CA VAL A 13 -25.85 8.78 18.54
C VAL A 13 -25.69 10.29 18.34
N SER A 14 -25.17 10.94 19.37
CA SER A 14 -24.89 12.38 19.30
C SER A 14 -23.85 12.65 18.20
N SER A 15 -24.09 13.66 17.37
CA SER A 15 -23.12 14.18 16.41
C SER A 15 -21.89 14.83 17.07
N LEU A 16 -21.93 15.04 18.39
CA LEU A 16 -20.75 15.49 19.15
C LEU A 16 -19.83 14.31 19.53
N ASP A 17 -20.39 13.10 19.61
CA ASP A 17 -19.69 11.90 20.05
C ASP A 17 -19.37 10.93 18.88
N ALA A 18 -19.89 11.23 17.68
CA ALA A 18 -19.71 10.41 16.49
C ALA A 18 -19.60 11.27 15.24
N GLN A 19 -18.86 10.76 14.26
CA GLN A 19 -18.82 11.36 12.92
C GLN A 19 -19.05 10.27 11.86
N GLU A 20 -19.49 10.71 10.68
CA GLU A 20 -19.67 9.80 9.55
C GLU A 20 -18.35 9.16 9.16
N ASP A 21 -18.38 7.83 8.94
CA ASP A 21 -17.23 7.09 8.46
C ASP A 21 -17.13 7.18 6.95
N HIS A 22 -16.20 8.01 6.47
CA HIS A 22 -15.93 8.17 5.04
C HIS A 22 -14.92 7.15 4.48
N GLY A 23 -14.48 6.21 5.29
CA GLY A 23 -13.51 5.19 4.96
C GLY A 23 -12.06 5.59 5.20
N ILE A 24 -11.19 4.60 5.23
CA ILE A 24 -9.76 4.73 5.52
C ILE A 24 -8.98 4.98 4.21
N PRO A 25 -8.20 6.06 4.10
CA PRO A 25 -7.28 6.26 2.97
C PRO A 25 -6.11 5.28 3.06
N VAL A 26 -5.85 4.58 1.96
CA VAL A 26 -4.67 3.72 1.78
C VAL A 26 -3.77 4.37 0.74
N LEU A 27 -2.71 5.01 1.18
CA LEU A 27 -1.79 5.76 0.30
C LEU A 27 -0.82 4.81 -0.40
N THR A 28 -0.52 5.11 -1.65
CA THR A 28 0.39 4.30 -2.47
C THR A 28 1.54 5.12 -3.00
N TYR A 29 2.75 4.69 -2.66
CA TYR A 29 4.02 5.21 -3.15
C TYR A 29 4.81 4.11 -3.86
N HIS A 30 5.82 4.52 -4.66
CA HIS A 30 6.76 3.60 -5.31
C HIS A 30 8.19 4.11 -5.16
N HIS A 31 8.64 4.92 -6.11
CA HIS A 31 10.00 5.43 -6.17
C HIS A 31 10.12 6.78 -5.44
N ILE A 32 11.11 6.91 -4.56
CA ILE A 32 11.39 8.15 -3.85
C ILE A 32 12.79 8.61 -4.24
N LEU A 33 12.94 9.80 -4.84
CA LEU A 33 14.21 10.35 -5.28
C LEU A 33 14.38 11.81 -4.87
N ARG A 34 15.61 12.26 -4.67
CA ARG A 34 15.91 13.68 -4.58
C ARG A 34 15.71 14.34 -5.94
N ASP A 35 15.25 15.57 -5.97
CA ASP A 35 15.00 16.29 -7.22
C ASP A 35 16.31 16.46 -8.03
N GLU A 36 17.44 16.68 -7.35
CA GLU A 36 18.76 16.90 -7.95
C GLU A 36 19.30 15.64 -8.64
N GLU A 37 19.04 14.46 -8.08
CA GLU A 37 19.51 13.19 -8.61
C GLU A 37 18.55 12.55 -9.62
N ASN A 38 17.28 12.98 -9.65
CA ASN A 38 16.25 12.44 -10.52
C ASN A 38 16.37 12.99 -11.95
N THR A 39 17.27 12.43 -12.75
CA THR A 39 17.41 12.79 -14.17
C THR A 39 16.57 11.90 -15.09
N ARG A 40 16.32 10.65 -14.73
CA ARG A 40 15.67 9.65 -15.60
C ARG A 40 14.18 9.49 -15.37
N PHE A 41 13.72 9.67 -14.13
CA PHE A 41 12.33 9.37 -13.71
C PHE A 41 11.47 10.62 -13.53
N ARG A 42 11.89 11.78 -14.08
CA ARG A 42 11.17 13.06 -13.95
C ARG A 42 9.76 13.03 -14.52
N HIS A 43 9.53 12.21 -15.53
CA HIS A 43 8.22 12.06 -16.18
C HIS A 43 7.45 10.79 -15.72
N THR A 44 7.98 10.07 -14.73
CA THR A 44 7.30 8.91 -14.14
C THR A 44 6.39 9.38 -13.00
N SER A 45 5.07 9.28 -13.19
CA SER A 45 4.07 9.79 -12.26
C SER A 45 4.16 9.17 -10.86
N THR A 46 4.67 7.94 -10.76
CA THR A 46 4.84 7.20 -9.49
C THR A 46 6.19 7.46 -8.81
N THR A 47 7.00 8.42 -9.30
CA THR A 47 8.23 8.86 -8.63
C THR A 47 7.97 10.12 -7.84
N THR A 48 7.97 10.03 -6.52
CA THR A 48 7.78 11.16 -5.61
C THR A 48 9.14 11.73 -5.17
N SER A 49 9.26 13.07 -5.06
CA SER A 49 10.50 13.65 -4.53
C SER A 49 10.61 13.44 -3.02
N VAL A 50 11.86 13.33 -2.52
CA VAL A 50 12.13 13.23 -1.08
C VAL A 50 11.48 14.41 -0.34
N ARG A 51 11.59 15.62 -0.90
CA ARG A 51 10.98 16.82 -0.31
C ARG A 51 9.46 16.71 -0.24
N ALA A 52 8.79 16.32 -1.32
CA ALA A 52 7.35 16.16 -1.33
C ALA A 52 6.90 15.08 -0.34
N PHE A 53 7.57 13.93 -0.34
CA PHE A 53 7.28 12.85 0.61
C PHE A 53 7.44 13.31 2.06
N THR A 54 8.55 13.98 2.39
CA THR A 54 8.78 14.50 3.75
C THR A 54 7.70 15.49 4.15
N ASN A 55 7.33 16.42 3.28
CA ASN A 55 6.25 17.38 3.57
C ASN A 55 4.90 16.69 3.79
N GLN A 56 4.59 15.65 3.03
CA GLN A 56 3.37 14.85 3.18
C GLN A 56 3.34 14.12 4.51
N MET A 57 4.45 13.48 4.92
CA MET A 57 4.55 12.81 6.23
C MET A 57 4.51 13.81 7.39
N THR A 58 5.16 14.97 7.24
CA THR A 58 5.09 16.07 8.21
C THR A 58 3.64 16.53 8.38
N TRP A 59 2.93 16.74 7.29
CA TRP A 59 1.53 17.14 7.34
C TRP A 59 0.65 16.08 8.04
N LEU A 60 0.82 14.79 7.74
CA LEU A 60 0.10 13.71 8.44
C LEU A 60 0.33 13.75 9.95
N ARG A 61 1.59 13.93 10.38
CA ARG A 61 1.95 14.06 11.79
C ARG A 61 1.28 15.28 12.43
N ASP A 62 1.40 16.45 11.80
CA ASP A 62 0.89 17.71 12.33
C ASP A 62 -0.64 17.75 12.39
N GLN A 63 -1.31 17.00 11.51
CA GLN A 63 -2.75 16.81 11.55
C GLN A 63 -3.18 15.68 12.51
N GLY A 64 -2.25 15.02 13.21
CA GLY A 64 -2.54 13.97 14.18
C GLY A 64 -3.04 12.66 13.55
N TYR A 65 -2.61 12.34 12.34
CA TYR A 65 -2.94 11.05 11.73
C TYR A 65 -2.19 9.89 12.39
N THR A 66 -2.91 8.80 12.63
CA THR A 66 -2.36 7.52 13.08
C THR A 66 -2.15 6.61 11.88
N THR A 67 -0.94 6.09 11.70
CA THR A 67 -0.67 5.11 10.66
C THR A 67 -1.10 3.71 11.10
N LEU A 68 -1.74 2.98 10.18
CA LEU A 68 -2.28 1.65 10.43
C LEU A 68 -1.41 0.56 9.82
N THR A 69 -1.36 -0.58 10.49
CA THR A 69 -0.97 -1.85 9.87
C THR A 69 -2.12 -2.38 9.00
N LEU A 70 -1.81 -3.21 8.02
CA LEU A 70 -2.87 -3.87 7.23
C LEU A 70 -3.67 -4.87 8.06
N TYR A 71 -3.13 -5.37 9.16
CA TYR A 71 -3.88 -6.19 10.11
C TYR A 71 -5.01 -5.40 10.79
N GLN A 72 -4.75 -4.16 11.20
CA GLN A 72 -5.78 -3.27 11.73
C GLN A 72 -6.81 -2.92 10.64
N LEU A 73 -6.34 -2.65 9.41
CA LEU A 73 -7.23 -2.39 8.27
C LEU A 73 -8.12 -3.61 7.98
N GLU A 74 -7.60 -4.84 8.07
CA GLU A 74 -8.39 -6.07 7.92
C GLU A 74 -9.49 -6.16 8.97
N GLY A 75 -9.16 -5.88 10.23
CA GLY A 75 -10.14 -5.87 11.32
C GLY A 75 -11.28 -4.87 11.06
N TYR A 76 -10.95 -3.69 10.53
CA TYR A 76 -11.93 -2.67 10.16
C TYR A 76 -12.80 -3.12 8.96
N VAL A 77 -12.21 -3.60 7.88
CA VAL A 77 -12.94 -4.11 6.70
C VAL A 77 -13.92 -5.21 7.09
N ARG A 78 -13.55 -6.06 8.04
CA ARG A 78 -14.37 -7.17 8.55
C ARG A 78 -15.35 -6.77 9.65
N ASN A 79 -15.50 -5.47 9.94
CA ASN A 79 -16.36 -4.95 11.03
C ASN A 79 -16.01 -5.53 12.42
N LYS A 80 -14.74 -5.82 12.68
CA LYS A 80 -14.29 -6.38 13.97
C LYS A 80 -13.73 -5.34 14.93
N ILE A 81 -13.21 -4.22 14.39
CA ILE A 81 -12.64 -3.13 15.18
C ILE A 81 -13.04 -1.78 14.61
N ASN A 82 -13.12 -0.78 15.47
CA ASN A 82 -13.17 0.63 15.08
C ASN A 82 -11.72 1.18 15.01
N LEU A 83 -11.51 2.14 14.13
CA LEU A 83 -10.23 2.81 13.96
C LEU A 83 -10.30 4.27 14.41
N PRO A 84 -9.18 4.90 14.75
CA PRO A 84 -9.13 6.34 15.03
C PRO A 84 -9.72 7.17 13.88
N ALA A 85 -10.34 8.28 14.18
CA ALA A 85 -10.97 9.16 13.19
C ALA A 85 -9.98 9.67 12.12
N ARG A 86 -8.72 9.86 12.49
CA ARG A 86 -7.62 10.26 11.61
C ARG A 86 -6.64 9.10 11.43
N ALA A 87 -7.13 8.03 10.78
CA ALA A 87 -6.32 6.86 10.46
C ALA A 87 -5.96 6.84 8.97
N VAL A 88 -4.76 6.33 8.65
CA VAL A 88 -4.25 6.20 7.29
C VAL A 88 -3.35 4.97 7.19
N ALA A 89 -3.46 4.20 6.12
CA ALA A 89 -2.47 3.18 5.80
C ALA A 89 -1.49 3.72 4.74
N ILE A 90 -0.20 3.48 4.93
CA ILE A 90 0.84 3.90 3.99
C ILE A 90 1.41 2.65 3.33
N THR A 91 1.38 2.58 2.00
CA THR A 91 1.88 1.42 1.25
C THR A 91 2.93 1.84 0.22
N PHE A 92 3.91 0.97 0.01
CA PHE A 92 4.94 1.11 -1.03
C PHE A 92 4.98 -0.14 -1.87
N ASP A 93 4.87 0.01 -3.19
CA ASP A 93 4.92 -1.12 -4.11
C ASP A 93 6.36 -1.34 -4.63
N ASP A 94 6.61 -2.46 -5.30
CA ASP A 94 7.82 -2.91 -5.98
C ASP A 94 8.99 -3.37 -5.09
N GLY A 95 9.18 -2.84 -3.91
CA GLY A 95 10.35 -3.14 -3.07
C GLY A 95 11.62 -2.42 -3.51
N LEU A 96 11.50 -1.16 -3.94
CA LEU A 96 12.61 -0.36 -4.46
C LEU A 96 13.59 0.08 -3.36
N LYS A 97 14.88 0.05 -3.69
CA LYS A 97 15.98 0.46 -2.79
C LYS A 97 15.86 1.91 -2.31
N SER A 98 15.24 2.78 -3.11
CA SER A 98 15.00 4.17 -2.73
C SER A 98 14.09 4.32 -1.51
N VAL A 99 13.20 3.35 -1.27
CA VAL A 99 12.31 3.32 -0.09
C VAL A 99 13.13 3.15 1.18
N ASN A 100 14.07 2.19 1.20
CA ASN A 100 15.01 2.03 2.30
C ASN A 100 15.85 3.30 2.51
N ARG A 101 16.32 3.92 1.40
CA ARG A 101 17.24 5.05 1.47
C ARG A 101 16.58 6.35 1.95
N TYR A 102 15.34 6.62 1.52
CA TYR A 102 14.72 7.93 1.70
C TYR A 102 13.41 7.91 2.49
N ALA A 103 12.54 6.91 2.27
CA ALA A 103 11.27 6.85 2.98
C ALA A 103 11.42 6.31 4.40
N TYR A 104 12.19 5.24 4.58
CA TYR A 104 12.41 4.62 5.89
C TYR A 104 12.88 5.57 6.97
N PRO A 105 13.93 6.40 6.78
CA PRO A 105 14.37 7.33 7.82
C PRO A 105 13.29 8.33 8.24
N VAL A 106 12.49 8.83 7.29
CA VAL A 106 11.42 9.79 7.58
C VAL A 106 10.30 9.13 8.37
N LEU A 107 9.85 7.96 7.95
CA LEU A 107 8.80 7.22 8.67
C LEU A 107 9.25 6.84 10.08
N LYS A 108 10.47 6.36 10.23
CA LYS A 108 11.05 6.03 11.53
C LYS A 108 11.12 7.23 12.47
N GLN A 109 11.55 8.38 11.96
CA GLN A 109 11.63 9.62 12.73
C GLN A 109 10.27 10.04 13.30
N TYR A 110 9.18 9.79 12.56
CA TYR A 110 7.83 10.16 12.99
C TYR A 110 7.09 9.04 13.72
N GLY A 111 7.70 7.88 13.92
CA GLY A 111 7.05 6.72 14.51
C GLY A 111 5.92 6.16 13.67
N PHE A 112 5.98 6.34 12.35
CA PHE A 112 4.98 5.88 11.41
C PHE A 112 5.24 4.45 10.96
N HIS A 113 4.18 3.67 10.81
CA HIS A 113 4.21 2.36 10.19
C HIS A 113 3.80 2.43 8.71
N ALA A 114 4.35 1.52 7.91
CA ALA A 114 3.98 1.35 6.51
C ALA A 114 4.03 -0.12 6.11
N THR A 115 3.47 -0.44 4.95
CA THR A 115 3.58 -1.76 4.33
C THR A 115 4.41 -1.66 3.05
N ALA A 116 5.36 -2.57 2.87
CA ALA A 116 6.11 -2.71 1.63
C ALA A 116 5.67 -3.98 0.89
N PHE A 117 5.05 -3.81 -0.26
CA PHE A 117 4.70 -4.90 -1.17
C PHE A 117 5.88 -5.22 -2.09
N ILE A 118 6.48 -6.38 -1.90
CA ILE A 118 7.75 -6.75 -2.51
C ILE A 118 7.55 -7.71 -3.70
N ILE A 119 8.14 -7.37 -4.84
CA ILE A 119 8.31 -8.31 -5.95
C ILE A 119 9.41 -9.30 -5.55
N SER A 120 9.03 -10.46 -5.02
CA SER A 120 9.98 -11.34 -4.33
C SER A 120 11.08 -11.92 -5.23
N SER A 121 10.86 -12.01 -6.55
CA SER A 121 11.90 -12.41 -7.50
C SER A 121 12.97 -11.34 -7.78
N ARG A 122 12.74 -10.11 -7.34
CA ARG A 122 13.66 -8.99 -7.55
C ARG A 122 14.55 -8.69 -6.36
N ILE A 123 14.34 -9.35 -5.22
CA ILE A 123 15.17 -9.22 -4.02
C ILE A 123 16.62 -9.53 -4.37
N LYS A 124 17.53 -8.64 -3.98
CA LYS A 124 18.97 -8.80 -4.22
C LYS A 124 19.62 -9.57 -3.09
N ARG A 125 20.57 -10.45 -3.42
CA ARG A 125 21.34 -11.18 -2.41
C ARG A 125 22.20 -10.23 -1.56
N HIS A 126 22.81 -9.23 -2.23
CA HIS A 126 23.68 -8.22 -1.61
C HIS A 126 23.22 -6.81 -1.99
N PRO A 127 23.46 -5.80 -1.13
CA PRO A 127 23.19 -4.41 -1.45
C PRO A 127 23.97 -3.96 -2.69
N GLN A 128 23.28 -3.30 -3.61
CA GLN A 128 23.91 -2.68 -4.76
C GLN A 128 24.41 -1.27 -4.38
N LYS A 129 25.48 -0.80 -5.03
CA LYS A 129 25.88 0.61 -4.96
C LYS A 129 24.70 1.47 -5.43
N TRP A 130 24.42 2.56 -4.72
CA TRP A 130 23.31 3.45 -5.11
C TRP A 130 23.52 4.09 -6.48
N ASP A 131 22.53 3.98 -7.34
CA ASP A 131 22.46 4.61 -8.64
C ASP A 131 21.03 5.13 -8.89
N PRO A 132 20.80 6.47 -8.78
CA PRO A 132 19.48 7.06 -8.99
C PRO A 132 18.99 7.00 -10.43
N LYS A 133 19.84 6.61 -11.38
CA LYS A 133 19.48 6.47 -12.80
C LYS A 133 18.92 5.08 -13.14
N SER A 134 18.90 4.16 -12.19
CA SER A 134 18.38 2.81 -12.38
C SER A 134 17.32 2.43 -11.33
N LEU A 135 16.35 1.59 -11.72
CA LEU A 135 15.41 0.97 -10.77
C LEU A 135 16.14 -0.14 -10.02
N GLN A 136 16.57 0.15 -8.80
CA GLN A 136 17.22 -0.79 -7.92
C GLN A 136 16.24 -1.33 -6.90
N PHE A 137 16.35 -2.63 -6.60
CA PHE A 137 15.52 -3.32 -5.62
C PHE A 137 16.32 -3.60 -4.34
N MET A 138 15.63 -3.63 -3.22
CA MET A 138 16.23 -3.92 -1.93
C MET A 138 16.85 -5.33 -1.89
N SER A 139 17.94 -5.42 -1.16
CA SER A 139 18.61 -6.69 -0.81
C SER A 139 18.01 -7.31 0.45
N ILE A 140 18.41 -8.55 0.74
CA ILE A 140 18.01 -9.27 1.96
C ILE A 140 18.33 -8.45 3.22
N SER A 141 19.53 -7.88 3.31
CA SER A 141 19.93 -7.08 4.48
C SER A 141 19.15 -5.76 4.59
N GLU A 142 18.84 -5.11 3.45
CA GLU A 142 18.05 -3.89 3.44
C GLU A 142 16.58 -4.14 3.82
N LEU A 143 15.99 -5.27 3.39
CA LEU A 143 14.65 -5.67 3.83
C LEU A 143 14.61 -5.96 5.34
N ARG A 144 15.63 -6.60 5.89
CA ARG A 144 15.72 -6.83 7.34
C ARG A 144 15.88 -5.55 8.14
N GLN A 145 16.60 -4.58 7.60
CA GLN A 145 16.84 -3.28 8.25
C GLN A 145 15.56 -2.49 8.47
N ILE A 146 14.58 -2.57 7.56
CA ILE A 146 13.37 -1.74 7.59
C ILE A 146 12.19 -2.35 8.36
N GLN A 147 12.32 -3.57 8.91
CA GLN A 147 11.21 -4.31 9.52
C GLN A 147 10.63 -3.67 10.80
N ASP A 148 11.36 -2.76 11.43
CA ASP A 148 10.87 -1.98 12.57
C ASP A 148 9.84 -0.90 12.17
N VAL A 149 9.75 -0.58 10.89
CA VAL A 149 8.82 0.40 10.31
C VAL A 149 7.89 -0.24 9.29
N PHE A 150 8.40 -1.19 8.50
CA PHE A 150 7.68 -1.77 7.38
C PHE A 150 7.24 -3.21 7.64
N ASP A 151 5.95 -3.46 7.43
CA ASP A 151 5.43 -4.79 7.25
C ASP A 151 5.69 -5.26 5.81
N ILE A 152 6.41 -6.38 5.66
CA ILE A 152 6.81 -6.93 4.36
C ILE A 152 5.71 -7.84 3.84
N GLN A 153 5.11 -7.48 2.70
CA GLN A 153 3.99 -8.17 2.09
C GLN A 153 4.23 -8.44 0.59
N SER A 154 3.31 -9.15 -0.07
CA SER A 154 3.54 -9.67 -1.42
C SER A 154 3.13 -8.69 -2.54
N HIS A 155 4.04 -8.47 -3.50
CA HIS A 155 3.73 -7.90 -4.81
C HIS A 155 3.99 -8.93 -5.93
N THR A 156 3.63 -10.20 -5.68
CA THR A 156 3.86 -11.38 -6.51
C THR A 156 5.33 -11.80 -6.62
N HIS A 157 5.60 -12.92 -7.30
CA HIS A 157 6.95 -13.38 -7.57
C HIS A 157 7.42 -12.97 -8.97
N PHE A 158 6.80 -13.47 -10.02
CA PHE A 158 7.14 -13.18 -11.42
C PHE A 158 6.06 -12.43 -12.21
N LEU A 159 4.84 -12.31 -11.67
CA LEU A 159 3.71 -11.75 -12.41
C LEU A 159 3.77 -10.23 -12.60
N HIS A 160 4.71 -9.52 -11.95
CA HIS A 160 4.89 -8.09 -12.15
C HIS A 160 5.61 -7.79 -13.46
N ARG A 161 4.93 -8.07 -14.57
CA ARG A 161 5.38 -7.88 -15.96
C ARG A 161 4.20 -7.53 -16.85
N VAL A 162 4.51 -6.94 -18.00
CA VAL A 162 3.54 -6.69 -19.07
C VAL A 162 3.88 -7.51 -20.30
N ASP A 163 2.87 -7.86 -21.10
CA ASP A 163 3.01 -8.48 -22.41
C ASP A 163 3.43 -7.46 -23.48
N ALA A 164 3.57 -7.89 -24.72
CA ALA A 164 3.91 -7.03 -25.86
C ALA A 164 2.86 -5.91 -26.09
N GLY A 165 1.60 -6.13 -25.70
CA GLY A 165 0.52 -5.15 -25.72
C GLY A 165 0.47 -4.25 -24.48
N ARG A 166 1.49 -4.29 -23.62
CA ARG A 166 1.59 -3.53 -22.35
C ARG A 166 0.49 -3.87 -21.33
N ARG A 167 -0.15 -5.04 -21.45
CA ARG A 167 -1.14 -5.52 -20.48
C ARG A 167 -0.46 -6.38 -19.42
N PRO A 168 -0.88 -6.32 -18.16
CA PRO A 168 -0.36 -7.20 -17.11
C PRO A 168 -0.43 -8.67 -17.53
N ILE A 169 0.70 -9.39 -17.48
CA ILE A 169 0.75 -10.81 -17.87
C ILE A 169 -0.15 -11.69 -17.00
N LEU A 170 -0.53 -11.22 -15.83
CA LEU A 170 -1.48 -11.89 -14.95
C LEU A 170 -2.78 -12.25 -15.69
N PHE A 171 -3.26 -11.40 -16.61
CA PHE A 171 -4.48 -11.65 -17.37
C PHE A 171 -4.38 -12.83 -18.36
N SER A 172 -3.18 -13.16 -18.82
CA SER A 172 -2.92 -14.26 -19.75
C SER A 172 -2.53 -15.58 -19.06
N ARG A 173 -2.46 -15.60 -17.72
CA ARG A 173 -2.08 -16.78 -16.95
C ARG A 173 -3.32 -17.55 -16.49
N ASN A 174 -3.21 -18.89 -16.54
CA ASN A 174 -4.24 -19.75 -15.96
C ASN A 174 -4.15 -19.76 -14.42
N TYR A 175 -5.19 -20.26 -13.78
CA TYR A 175 -5.33 -20.35 -12.34
C TYR A 175 -4.10 -20.98 -11.64
N HIS A 176 -3.63 -22.14 -12.14
CA HIS A 176 -2.52 -22.84 -11.50
C HIS A 176 -1.21 -22.04 -11.53
N ASN A 177 -0.95 -21.34 -12.62
CA ASN A 177 0.25 -20.48 -12.74
C ASN A 177 0.18 -19.28 -11.80
N ILE A 178 -1.01 -18.69 -11.63
CA ILE A 178 -1.21 -17.57 -10.71
C ILE A 178 -1.06 -18.06 -9.25
N LEU A 179 -1.75 -19.15 -8.90
CA LEU A 179 -1.68 -19.74 -7.57
C LEU A 179 -0.24 -20.11 -7.19
N PHE A 180 0.50 -20.73 -8.11
CA PHE A 180 1.90 -21.08 -7.90
C PHE A 180 2.79 -19.86 -7.66
N ASP A 181 2.62 -18.81 -8.46
CA ASP A 181 3.38 -17.56 -8.28
C ASP A 181 3.11 -16.90 -6.92
N PHE A 182 1.83 -16.83 -6.53
CA PHE A 182 1.41 -16.28 -5.25
C PHE A 182 1.95 -17.07 -4.06
N ALA A 183 1.83 -18.39 -4.09
CA ALA A 183 2.38 -19.26 -3.06
C ALA A 183 3.92 -19.15 -2.98
N ARG A 184 4.60 -19.06 -4.13
CA ARG A 184 6.05 -18.85 -4.21
C ARG A 184 6.47 -17.50 -3.62
N SER A 185 5.70 -16.44 -3.89
CA SER A 185 5.95 -15.13 -3.30
C SER A 185 5.85 -15.18 -1.78
N ARG A 186 4.76 -15.74 -1.23
CA ARG A 186 4.58 -15.90 0.22
C ARG A 186 5.73 -16.65 0.86
N ARG A 187 6.13 -17.81 0.27
CA ARG A 187 7.25 -18.60 0.76
C ARG A 187 8.58 -17.84 0.72
N ALA A 188 8.85 -17.08 -0.34
CA ALA A 188 10.09 -16.31 -0.46
C ALA A 188 10.16 -15.17 0.58
N LEU A 189 9.02 -14.60 0.94
CA LEU A 189 8.92 -13.49 1.90
C LEU A 189 8.80 -13.94 3.36
N SER A 190 8.49 -15.21 3.63
CA SER A 190 8.31 -15.73 5.00
C SER A 190 9.58 -15.61 5.87
N GLN A 191 10.76 -15.48 5.27
CA GLN A 191 12.00 -15.19 5.99
C GLN A 191 12.08 -13.77 6.59
N PHE A 192 11.21 -12.85 6.14
CA PHE A 192 11.12 -11.47 6.62
C PHE A 192 9.86 -11.26 7.46
N ASN A 193 8.78 -11.93 7.11
CA ASN A 193 7.50 -11.84 7.79
C ASN A 193 6.82 -13.22 7.78
N PRO A 194 6.59 -13.88 8.92
CA PRO A 194 5.89 -15.16 8.98
C PRO A 194 4.41 -15.03 8.54
N HIS A 195 3.85 -13.82 8.55
CA HIS A 195 2.46 -13.51 8.22
C HIS A 195 2.35 -12.73 6.91
N VAL A 196 2.78 -13.32 5.78
CA VAL A 196 2.57 -12.74 4.44
C VAL A 196 1.12 -13.00 4.04
N LEU A 197 0.22 -12.10 4.45
CA LEU A 197 -1.23 -12.26 4.33
C LEU A 197 -1.87 -11.27 3.34
N TYR A 198 -1.10 -10.30 2.83
CA TYR A 198 -1.62 -9.21 2.01
C TYR A 198 -0.92 -9.15 0.66
N LEU A 199 -1.71 -8.88 -0.38
CA LEU A 199 -1.25 -8.84 -1.77
C LEU A 199 -1.51 -7.46 -2.39
N SER A 200 -0.56 -6.93 -3.13
CA SER A 200 -0.81 -5.87 -4.11
C SER A 200 -0.80 -6.49 -5.51
N TYR A 201 -1.91 -6.33 -6.27
CA TYR A 201 -1.94 -6.82 -7.65
C TYR A 201 -1.00 -6.02 -8.55
N PRO A 202 -0.19 -6.69 -9.41
CA PRO A 202 0.69 -6.01 -10.35
C PRO A 202 -0.09 -5.04 -11.25
N PHE A 203 0.37 -3.78 -11.30
CA PHE A 203 -0.31 -2.71 -12.06
C PHE A 203 -1.78 -2.50 -11.67
N GLY A 204 -2.20 -3.00 -10.51
CA GLY A 204 -3.59 -3.02 -10.06
C GLY A 204 -4.51 -3.97 -10.84
N GLY A 205 -3.95 -4.76 -11.76
CA GLY A 205 -4.71 -5.66 -12.62
C GLY A 205 -5.17 -6.92 -11.89
N TYR A 206 -6.47 -7.20 -11.93
CA TYR A 206 -7.08 -8.40 -11.37
C TYR A 206 -8.23 -8.90 -12.24
N ASN A 207 -8.57 -10.16 -12.10
CA ASN A 207 -9.76 -10.80 -12.65
C ASN A 207 -10.26 -11.85 -11.65
N ALA A 208 -11.40 -12.48 -11.93
CA ALA A 208 -11.98 -13.50 -11.04
C ALA A 208 -11.00 -14.64 -10.73
N THR A 209 -10.23 -15.08 -11.72
CA THR A 209 -9.21 -16.13 -11.57
C THR A 209 -8.10 -15.71 -10.59
N ALA A 210 -7.62 -14.46 -10.68
CA ALA A 210 -6.59 -13.94 -9.79
C ALA A 210 -7.12 -13.77 -8.36
N VAL A 211 -8.36 -13.32 -8.20
CA VAL A 211 -9.02 -13.21 -6.89
C VAL A 211 -9.16 -14.59 -6.23
N GLN A 212 -9.64 -15.59 -6.98
CA GLN A 212 -9.74 -16.95 -6.49
C GLN A 212 -8.37 -17.50 -6.08
N ALA A 213 -7.37 -17.35 -6.96
CA ALA A 213 -6.00 -17.81 -6.67
C ALA A 213 -5.37 -17.09 -5.46
N ALA A 214 -5.68 -15.82 -5.22
CA ALA A 214 -5.21 -15.07 -4.06
C ALA A 214 -5.80 -15.65 -2.76
N ASN A 215 -7.11 -15.91 -2.75
CA ASN A 215 -7.78 -16.55 -1.61
C ASN A 215 -7.19 -17.94 -1.34
N ASP A 216 -7.05 -18.77 -2.37
CA ASP A 216 -6.56 -20.14 -2.23
C ASP A 216 -5.06 -20.23 -1.89
N ALA A 217 -4.28 -19.21 -2.29
CA ALA A 217 -2.91 -19.04 -1.82
C ALA A 217 -2.82 -18.64 -0.34
N GLY A 218 -3.95 -18.34 0.32
CA GLY A 218 -4.04 -17.96 1.72
C GLY A 218 -3.72 -16.49 1.99
N PHE A 219 -3.93 -15.60 1.02
CA PHE A 219 -4.01 -14.18 1.30
C PHE A 219 -5.35 -13.84 1.96
N HIS A 220 -5.36 -12.85 2.81
CA HIS A 220 -6.55 -12.37 3.50
C HIS A 220 -7.16 -11.13 2.84
N MET A 221 -6.31 -10.29 2.25
CA MET A 221 -6.72 -9.10 1.51
C MET A 221 -5.79 -8.83 0.34
N ALA A 222 -6.34 -8.14 -0.67
CA ALA A 222 -5.56 -7.62 -1.78
C ALA A 222 -5.97 -6.19 -2.12
N VAL A 223 -4.97 -5.38 -2.48
CA VAL A 223 -5.15 -3.98 -2.88
C VAL A 223 -5.02 -3.83 -4.39
N THR A 224 -5.77 -2.88 -4.92
CA THR A 224 -5.84 -2.56 -6.35
C THR A 224 -5.31 -1.14 -6.62
N THR A 225 -5.47 -0.66 -7.85
CA THR A 225 -5.27 0.74 -8.24
C THR A 225 -6.58 1.52 -8.37
N VAL A 226 -7.71 0.90 -8.04
CA VAL A 226 -9.00 1.59 -8.04
C VAL A 226 -8.96 2.69 -7.00
N ARG A 227 -9.24 3.93 -7.45
CA ARG A 227 -9.17 5.10 -6.58
C ARG A 227 -10.33 5.12 -5.59
N GLY A 228 -10.02 5.34 -4.33
CA GLY A 228 -11.00 5.49 -3.27
C GLY A 228 -10.46 5.16 -1.89
N LYS A 229 -11.32 5.25 -0.89
CA LYS A 229 -11.05 4.87 0.49
C LYS A 229 -11.64 3.49 0.75
N VAL A 230 -11.07 2.79 1.71
CA VAL A 230 -11.53 1.47 2.16
C VAL A 230 -12.62 1.65 3.21
N LYS A 231 -13.73 0.95 3.05
CA LYS A 231 -14.89 1.01 3.96
C LYS A 231 -15.16 -0.35 4.63
N PRO A 232 -15.86 -0.36 5.77
CA PRO A 232 -16.34 -1.59 6.36
C PRO A 232 -17.22 -2.35 5.36
N GLY A 233 -17.01 -3.66 5.24
CA GLY A 233 -17.75 -4.51 4.31
C GLY A 233 -17.29 -4.47 2.85
N ASP A 234 -16.26 -3.69 2.50
CA ASP A 234 -15.63 -3.78 1.18
C ASP A 234 -15.12 -5.20 0.93
N ASN A 235 -15.12 -5.63 -0.35
CA ASN A 235 -14.52 -6.91 -0.71
C ASN A 235 -13.04 -6.90 -0.37
N PRO A 236 -12.56 -7.78 0.52
CA PRO A 236 -11.18 -7.75 1.01
C PRO A 236 -10.14 -7.96 -0.10
N PHE A 237 -10.51 -8.59 -1.21
CA PHE A 237 -9.61 -8.80 -2.34
C PHE A 237 -9.63 -7.68 -3.39
N LEU A 238 -10.40 -6.61 -3.18
CA LEU A 238 -10.58 -5.51 -4.14
C LEU A 238 -10.44 -4.13 -3.47
N LEU A 239 -9.56 -4.00 -2.49
CA LEU A 239 -9.43 -2.78 -1.72
C LEU A 239 -8.89 -1.64 -2.58
N LYS A 240 -9.50 -0.47 -2.41
CA LYS A 240 -9.16 0.75 -3.11
C LYS A 240 -7.94 1.41 -2.49
N ARG A 241 -7.23 2.21 -3.29
CA ARG A 241 -6.09 3.00 -2.81
C ARG A 241 -6.12 4.43 -3.37
N LEU A 242 -5.35 5.30 -2.73
CA LEU A 242 -5.09 6.65 -3.18
C LEU A 242 -3.62 6.75 -3.62
N TYR A 243 -3.41 6.86 -4.91
CA TYR A 243 -2.09 7.15 -5.47
C TYR A 243 -1.74 8.60 -5.18
N ILE A 244 -0.59 8.81 -4.57
CA ILE A 244 0.01 10.14 -4.42
C ILE A 244 1.01 10.29 -5.56
N LEU A 245 0.58 10.99 -6.59
CA LEU A 245 1.36 11.16 -7.81
C LEU A 245 2.41 12.26 -7.65
N ARG A 246 3.42 12.23 -8.50
CA ARG A 246 4.47 13.27 -8.54
C ARG A 246 3.91 14.69 -8.72
N THR A 247 2.79 14.82 -9.42
CA THR A 247 2.13 16.11 -9.70
C THR A 247 1.21 16.59 -8.60
N ASP A 248 0.93 15.74 -7.60
CA ASP A 248 0.00 16.08 -6.54
C ASP A 248 0.67 17.03 -5.54
N SER A 249 0.01 18.17 -5.34
CA SER A 249 0.37 19.09 -4.27
C SER A 249 -0.04 18.53 -2.90
N LEU A 250 0.50 19.12 -1.83
CA LEU A 250 0.07 18.81 -0.48
C LEU A 250 -1.43 19.08 -0.27
N GLU A 251 -1.95 20.13 -0.90
CA GLU A 251 -3.36 20.45 -0.87
C GLU A 251 -4.21 19.38 -1.55
N THR A 252 -3.76 18.87 -2.71
CA THR A 252 -4.42 17.74 -3.40
C THR A 252 -4.45 16.51 -2.51
N MET A 253 -3.32 16.15 -1.89
CA MET A 253 -3.26 15.03 -0.95
C MET A 253 -4.19 15.26 0.24
N SER A 254 -4.18 16.44 0.83
CA SER A 254 -5.05 16.82 1.95
C SER A 254 -6.54 16.61 1.62
N ARG A 255 -6.99 17.08 0.46
CA ARG A 255 -8.37 16.89 -0.02
C ARG A 255 -8.72 15.41 -0.23
N LEU A 256 -7.76 14.61 -0.76
CA LEU A 256 -7.98 13.18 -0.99
C LEU A 256 -8.13 12.40 0.32
N ILE A 257 -7.38 12.79 1.34
CA ILE A 257 -7.36 12.10 2.64
C ILE A 257 -8.49 12.59 3.53
N SER A 258 -8.74 13.91 3.55
CA SER A 258 -9.78 14.50 4.39
C SER A 258 -11.18 14.03 3.96
N ASN A 259 -12.11 14.10 4.91
CA ASN A 259 -13.49 13.67 4.72
C ASN A 259 -14.36 14.80 4.13
N GLN A 260 -13.76 15.81 3.50
CA GLN A 260 -14.57 16.87 2.89
C GLN A 260 -15.28 16.32 1.65
N PRO A 261 -16.60 16.62 1.48
CA PRO A 261 -17.32 16.26 0.27
C PRO A 261 -16.58 16.84 -0.94
N GLN A 262 -16.49 16.05 -1.99
CA GLN A 262 -16.05 16.58 -3.28
C GLN A 262 -17.16 17.53 -3.76
N GLY A 263 -16.90 18.84 -3.66
CA GLY A 263 -17.73 19.84 -4.28
C GLY A 263 -17.68 19.78 -5.80
#